data_83d2e0cc4e46afc6944cd2f1b6beb7af
#
_entry.id   83d2e0cc4e46afc6944cd2f1b6beb7af
#
_cell.length_a   1.000
_cell.length_b   1.000
_cell.length_c   1.000
_cell.angle_alpha   90.00
_cell.angle_beta   90.00
_cell.angle_gamma   90.00
#
_symmetry.space_group_name_H-M   'P 1'
#
loop_
_entity.id
_entity.type
_entity.pdbx_description
1 polymer ?
#
loop_
_entity_poly.entity_id
_entity_poly.type
_entity_poly.pdbx_seq_one_letter_code
_entity_poly.pdbx_strand_id
1 'polypeptide(L)'
;MIQVQAIVRPEKVHIVMKALLDGGFPAVTKIDVFGRGKQRGLKVGEVIYDELPKEMLLVVAKNEDQTTIINTILRAARTGEKGAFGDGKIFVSPVEESYTISKGAKDEEEEAALA
;
A
#
# COMPACT_ATOMS: atom_id res chain seq x y z
N MET A 1 -7.15 7.52 13.71
CA MET A 1 -7.18 7.28 12.25
C MET A 1 -5.76 7.25 11.73
N ILE A 2 -5.44 6.28 10.91
CA ILE A 2 -4.11 6.10 10.32
C ILE A 2 -4.23 5.93 8.81
N GLN A 3 -3.12 6.21 8.10
CA GLN A 3 -2.99 5.79 6.73
C GLN A 3 -1.84 4.80 6.62
N VAL A 4 -2.06 3.78 5.81
CA VAL A 4 -1.07 2.78 5.47
C VAL A 4 -0.71 2.97 4.01
N GLN A 5 0.57 3.22 3.74
CA GLN A 5 1.09 3.33 2.38
C GLN A 5 1.98 2.13 2.12
N ALA A 6 1.63 1.33 1.14
CA ALA A 6 2.37 0.13 0.80
C ALA A 6 2.88 0.24 -0.64
N ILE A 7 4.19 0.22 -0.80
CA ILE A 7 4.82 0.18 -2.12
C ILE A 7 5.10 -1.28 -2.41
N VAL A 8 4.47 -1.81 -3.45
CA VAL A 8 4.52 -3.23 -3.76
C VAL A 8 4.89 -3.46 -5.23
N ARG A 9 5.24 -4.70 -5.57
CA ARG A 9 5.49 -5.08 -6.95
C ARG A 9 4.20 -4.96 -7.76
N PRO A 10 4.26 -4.50 -9.02
CA PRO A 10 3.06 -4.38 -9.84
C PRO A 10 2.28 -5.70 -9.96
N GLU A 11 2.97 -6.82 -10.08
CA GLU A 11 2.34 -8.14 -10.21
C GLU A 11 1.66 -8.62 -8.94
N LYS A 12 1.89 -7.96 -7.81
CA LYS A 12 1.25 -8.30 -6.53
C LYS A 12 0.02 -7.47 -6.21
N VAL A 13 -0.24 -6.42 -6.98
CA VAL A 13 -1.32 -5.47 -6.67
C VAL A 13 -2.68 -6.15 -6.54
N HIS A 14 -3.05 -6.99 -7.50
CA HIS A 14 -4.36 -7.64 -7.47
C HIS A 14 -4.51 -8.59 -6.28
N ILE A 15 -3.44 -9.30 -5.94
CA ILE A 15 -3.43 -10.21 -4.79
C ILE A 15 -3.62 -9.42 -3.50
N VAL A 16 -2.90 -8.32 -3.36
CA VAL A 16 -2.99 -7.46 -2.16
C VAL A 16 -4.37 -6.83 -2.05
N MET A 17 -4.88 -6.25 -3.14
CA MET A 17 -6.19 -5.60 -3.13
C MET A 17 -7.31 -6.60 -2.83
N LYS A 18 -7.22 -7.81 -3.40
CA LYS A 18 -8.21 -8.86 -3.11
C LYS A 18 -8.15 -9.28 -1.64
N ALA A 19 -6.96 -9.46 -1.10
CA ALA A 19 -6.79 -9.83 0.31
C ALA A 19 -7.36 -8.77 1.24
N LEU A 20 -7.14 -7.50 0.92
CA LEU A 20 -7.72 -6.39 1.69
C LEU A 20 -9.25 -6.39 1.61
N LEU A 21 -9.78 -6.58 0.42
CA LEU A 21 -11.24 -6.65 0.22
C LEU A 21 -11.85 -7.79 1.04
N ASP A 22 -11.25 -8.98 0.95
CA ASP A 22 -11.71 -10.16 1.69
C ASP A 22 -11.62 -9.95 3.20
N GLY A 23 -10.67 -9.14 3.64
CA GLY A 23 -10.49 -8.80 5.05
C GLY A 23 -11.38 -7.68 5.56
N GLY A 24 -12.23 -7.12 4.71
CA GLY A 24 -13.15 -6.05 5.11
C GLY A 24 -12.65 -4.64 4.83
N PHE A 25 -11.61 -4.49 4.00
CA PHE A 25 -11.04 -3.19 3.66
C PHE A 25 -11.11 -2.94 2.14
N PRO A 26 -12.31 -2.59 1.63
CA PRO A 26 -12.50 -2.41 0.19
C PRO A 26 -11.93 -1.10 -0.37
N ALA A 27 -11.80 -0.06 0.45
CA ALA A 27 -11.40 1.27 0.00
C ALA A 27 -9.87 1.36 -0.07
N VAL A 28 -9.33 1.27 -1.28
CA VAL A 28 -7.88 1.34 -1.53
C VAL A 28 -7.64 2.26 -2.73
N THR A 29 -6.73 3.21 -2.58
CA THR A 29 -6.28 4.05 -3.68
C THR A 29 -4.96 3.52 -4.21
N LYS A 30 -4.84 3.42 -5.53
CA LYS A 30 -3.65 2.92 -6.19
C LYS A 30 -2.98 4.05 -6.96
N ILE A 31 -1.66 4.16 -6.84
CA ILE A 31 -0.85 5.15 -7.53
C ILE A 31 0.37 4.47 -8.15
N ASP A 32 0.59 4.72 -9.44
CA ASP A 32 1.80 4.23 -10.12
C ASP A 32 3.00 5.06 -9.66
N VAL A 33 4.05 4.38 -9.26
CA VAL A 33 5.29 5.03 -8.81
C VAL A 33 6.50 4.33 -9.42
N PHE A 34 7.62 5.04 -9.42
CA PHE A 34 8.89 4.49 -9.85
C PHE A 34 9.88 4.60 -8.69
N GLY A 35 10.61 3.52 -8.45
CA GLY A 35 11.53 3.50 -7.34
C GLY A 35 12.83 2.79 -7.65
N ARG A 36 13.83 3.12 -6.85
CA ARG A 36 15.12 2.45 -6.86
C ARG A 36 15.41 2.03 -5.43
N GLY A 37 15.58 0.71 -5.23
CA GLY A 37 15.82 0.16 -3.91
C GLY A 37 17.30 0.03 -3.59
N LYS A 38 17.59 -0.79 -2.60
CA LYS A 38 18.95 -1.06 -2.14
C LYS A 38 19.86 -1.66 -3.21
N GLN A 39 19.28 -2.29 -4.21
CA GLN A 39 20.03 -2.92 -5.31
C GLN A 39 20.59 -1.91 -6.31
N ARG A 40 20.24 -0.65 -6.17
CA ARG A 40 20.72 0.44 -7.02
C ARG A 40 20.44 0.26 -8.50
N GLY A 41 19.24 -0.28 -8.81
CA GLY A 41 18.83 -0.50 -10.19
C GLY A 41 19.02 -1.92 -10.66
N LEU A 42 18.62 -2.17 -11.89
CA LEU A 42 18.67 -3.47 -12.52
C LEU A 42 19.50 -3.38 -13.80
N LYS A 43 20.51 -4.23 -13.94
CA LYS A 43 21.31 -4.30 -15.13
C LYS A 43 20.83 -5.44 -16.02
N VAL A 44 20.49 -5.13 -17.26
CA VAL A 44 20.12 -6.11 -18.28
C VAL A 44 21.08 -5.93 -19.47
N GLY A 45 21.99 -6.87 -19.66
CA GLY A 45 23.07 -6.72 -20.61
C GLY A 45 23.95 -5.52 -20.25
N GLU A 46 24.03 -4.55 -21.15
CA GLU A 46 24.78 -3.31 -20.93
C GLU A 46 23.90 -2.15 -20.47
N VAL A 47 22.59 -2.38 -20.34
CA VAL A 47 21.64 -1.35 -19.92
C VAL A 47 21.38 -1.46 -18.43
N ILE A 48 21.48 -0.33 -17.74
CA ILE A 48 21.20 -0.23 -16.31
C ILE A 48 19.89 0.52 -16.13
N TYR A 49 18.94 -0.11 -15.43
CA TYR A 49 17.65 0.50 -15.11
C TYR A 49 17.74 1.03 -13.68
N ASP A 50 17.85 2.35 -13.53
CA ASP A 50 17.93 2.98 -12.22
C ASP A 50 16.60 3.00 -11.48
N GLU A 51 15.50 3.01 -12.24
CA GLU A 51 14.16 3.08 -11.70
C GLU A 51 13.32 1.91 -12.19
N LEU A 52 12.57 1.32 -11.28
CA LEU A 52 11.65 0.22 -11.58
C LEU A 52 10.23 0.65 -11.28
N PRO A 53 9.25 0.20 -12.09
CA PRO A 53 7.85 0.48 -11.79
C PRO A 53 7.42 -0.27 -10.52
N LYS A 54 6.70 0.43 -9.68
CA LYS A 54 6.06 -0.11 -8.48
C LYS A 54 4.65 0.46 -8.41
N GLU A 55 3.86 -0.07 -7.49
CA GLU A 55 2.55 0.47 -7.21
C GLU A 55 2.48 0.86 -5.74
N MET A 56 1.92 2.03 -5.46
CA MET A 56 1.65 2.42 -4.09
C MET A 56 0.17 2.26 -3.81
N LEU A 57 -0.14 1.55 -2.74
CA LEU A 57 -1.51 1.37 -2.26
C LEU A 57 -1.68 2.20 -1.00
N LEU A 58 -2.75 2.96 -0.95
CA LEU A 58 -3.07 3.81 0.18
C LEU A 58 -4.39 3.37 0.81
N VAL A 59 -4.35 3.07 2.09
CA VAL A 59 -5.53 2.70 2.88
C VAL A 59 -5.61 3.60 4.10
N VAL A 60 -6.77 4.21 4.32
CA VAL A 60 -7.04 4.98 5.53
C VAL A 60 -8.02 4.18 6.38
N ALA A 61 -7.71 4.02 7.65
CA ALA A 61 -8.49 3.15 8.53
C ALA A 61 -8.44 3.62 9.98
N LYS A 62 -9.22 2.94 10.82
CA LYS A 62 -9.18 3.16 12.26
C LYS A 62 -7.87 2.62 12.83
N ASN A 63 -7.42 3.21 13.93
CA ASN A 63 -6.19 2.77 14.60
C ASN A 63 -6.23 1.27 14.94
N GLU A 64 -7.37 0.77 15.36
CA GLU A 64 -7.55 -0.62 15.77
C GLU A 64 -7.39 -1.62 14.63
N ASP A 65 -7.52 -1.18 13.38
CA ASP A 65 -7.39 -2.04 12.20
C ASP A 65 -5.97 -2.12 11.66
N GLN A 66 -5.05 -1.35 12.23
CA GLN A 66 -3.68 -1.22 11.72
C GLN A 66 -2.98 -2.57 11.57
N THR A 67 -2.95 -3.36 12.63
CA THR A 67 -2.23 -4.64 12.63
C THR A 67 -2.79 -5.61 11.59
N THR A 68 -4.12 -5.67 11.47
CA THR A 68 -4.78 -6.54 10.50
C THR A 68 -4.42 -6.14 9.07
N ILE A 69 -4.46 -4.84 8.78
CA ILE A 69 -4.12 -4.34 7.44
C ILE A 69 -2.67 -4.64 7.11
N ILE A 70 -1.74 -4.33 8.02
CA ILE A 70 -0.31 -4.57 7.80
C ILE A 70 -0.04 -6.05 7.55
N ASN A 71 -0.57 -6.94 8.39
CA ASN A 71 -0.35 -8.36 8.24
C ASN A 71 -0.95 -8.91 6.94
N THR A 72 -2.09 -8.39 6.52
CA THR A 72 -2.72 -8.77 5.26
C THR A 72 -1.81 -8.41 4.08
N ILE A 73 -1.28 -7.19 4.07
CA ILE A 73 -0.38 -6.74 3.01
C ILE A 73 0.91 -7.53 3.01
N LEU A 74 1.51 -7.74 4.19
CA LEU A 74 2.77 -8.49 4.29
C LEU A 74 2.65 -9.88 3.70
N ARG A 75 1.58 -10.60 4.02
CA ARG A 75 1.37 -11.96 3.49
C ARG A 75 1.15 -11.96 1.98
N ALA A 76 0.35 -11.02 1.49
CA ALA A 76 -0.04 -10.99 0.09
C ALA A 76 1.07 -10.48 -0.83
N ALA A 77 1.87 -9.52 -0.38
CA ALA A 77 2.89 -8.88 -1.20
C ALA A 77 4.24 -9.61 -1.20
N ARG A 78 4.45 -10.49 -0.24
CA ARG A 78 5.73 -11.16 -0.03
C ARG A 78 5.99 -12.21 -1.09
N THR A 79 7.24 -12.29 -1.57
CA THR A 79 7.67 -13.31 -2.51
C THR A 79 8.16 -14.54 -1.74
N GLY A 80 7.45 -15.66 -1.86
CA GLY A 80 7.78 -16.88 -1.15
C GLY A 80 7.67 -16.73 0.36
N GLU A 81 8.22 -17.68 1.10
CA GLU A 81 8.14 -17.68 2.56
C GLU A 81 9.09 -16.68 3.21
N LYS A 82 10.24 -16.46 2.59
CA LYS A 82 11.31 -15.61 3.15
C LYS A 82 11.29 -14.19 2.63
N GLY A 83 10.52 -13.93 1.58
CA GLY A 83 10.55 -12.65 0.90
C GLY A 83 11.78 -12.50 0.02
N ALA A 84 11.83 -11.40 -0.74
CA ALA A 84 12.92 -11.08 -1.65
C ALA A 84 13.14 -9.58 -1.70
N PHE A 85 14.33 -9.17 -2.06
CA PHE A 85 14.61 -7.75 -2.32
C PHE A 85 13.66 -7.24 -3.41
N GLY A 86 13.11 -6.07 -3.21
CA GLY A 86 12.17 -5.49 -4.14
C GLY A 86 10.70 -5.79 -3.83
N ASP A 87 10.40 -6.58 -2.81
CA ASP A 87 9.02 -6.83 -2.39
C ASP A 87 8.29 -5.56 -1.98
N GLY A 88 9.01 -4.56 -1.54
CA GLY A 88 8.43 -3.27 -1.21
C GLY A 88 8.50 -2.92 0.26
N LYS A 89 7.72 -1.94 0.64
CA LYS A 89 7.79 -1.40 1.99
C LYS A 89 6.44 -0.82 2.39
N ILE A 90 6.17 -0.86 3.69
CA ILE A 90 4.93 -0.31 4.26
C ILE A 90 5.30 0.83 5.18
N PHE A 91 4.60 1.95 5.04
CA PHE A 91 4.71 3.10 5.93
C PHE A 91 3.36 3.35 6.58
N VAL A 92 3.39 3.70 7.85
CA VAL A 92 2.18 4.03 8.60
C VAL A 92 2.36 5.41 9.22
N SER A 93 1.35 6.25 9.09
CA SER A 93 1.36 7.57 9.70
C SER A 93 -0.03 7.92 10.21
N PRO A 94 -0.13 8.81 11.22
CA PRO A 94 -1.43 9.28 11.67
C PRO A 94 -2.09 10.18 10.63
N VAL A 95 -3.40 10.14 10.60
CA VAL A 95 -4.23 11.09 9.83
C VAL A 95 -5.04 11.86 10.86
N GLU A 96 -4.83 13.16 10.92
CA GLU A 96 -5.51 14.00 11.90
C GLU A 96 -6.98 14.21 11.54
N GLU A 97 -7.24 14.48 10.27
CA GLU A 97 -8.57 14.80 9.79
C GLU A 97 -8.75 14.29 8.37
N SER A 98 -9.97 13.95 8.01
CA SER A 98 -10.35 13.72 6.62
C SER A 98 -11.68 14.41 6.33
N TYR A 99 -11.89 14.76 5.08
CA TYR A 99 -13.09 15.42 4.60
C TYR A 99 -13.57 14.70 3.37
N THR A 100 -14.85 14.36 3.33
CA THR A 100 -15.44 13.79 2.13
C THR A 100 -15.93 14.92 1.26
N ILE A 101 -15.38 15.01 0.05
CA ILE A 101 -15.66 16.12 -0.86
C ILE A 101 -17.15 16.26 -1.16
N SER A 102 -17.84 15.14 -1.44
CA SER A 102 -19.26 15.14 -1.74
C SER A 102 -20.12 15.64 -0.59
N LYS A 103 -19.69 15.39 0.65
CA LYS A 103 -20.42 15.87 1.85
C LYS A 103 -20.13 17.33 2.15
N GLY A 104 -18.97 17.81 1.70
CA GLY A 104 -18.51 19.15 2.03
C GLY A 104 -18.22 19.35 3.51
N ALA A 105 -17.92 18.29 4.23
CA ALA A 105 -17.76 18.31 5.67
C ALA A 105 -16.73 17.29 6.15
N LYS A 106 -16.23 17.52 7.35
CA LYS A 106 -15.30 16.63 8.03
C LYS A 106 -15.96 15.30 8.35
N ASP A 107 -15.23 14.21 8.14
CA ASP A 107 -15.70 12.88 8.44
C ASP A 107 -15.65 12.59 9.94
N GLU A 108 -16.63 11.82 10.42
CA GLU A 108 -16.49 11.14 11.69
C GLU A 108 -15.49 10.00 11.54
N GLU A 109 -14.88 9.56 12.62
CA GLU A 109 -13.82 8.55 12.57
C GLU A 109 -14.27 7.26 11.90
N GLU A 110 -15.48 6.81 12.15
CA GLU A 110 -16.02 5.59 11.55
C GLU A 110 -16.23 5.68 10.04
N GLU A 111 -16.37 6.89 9.49
CA GLU A 111 -16.57 7.10 8.07
C GLU A 111 -15.26 7.21 7.29
N ALA A 112 -14.17 7.54 7.95
CA ALA A 112 -12.88 7.81 7.30
C ALA A 112 -12.38 6.62 6.49
N ALA A 113 -12.60 5.40 6.97
CA ALA A 113 -12.16 4.18 6.30
C ALA A 113 -12.94 3.83 5.04
N LEU A 114 -14.00 4.59 4.74
CA LEU A 114 -14.87 4.34 3.59
C LEU A 114 -14.61 5.30 2.42
N ALA A 115 -13.65 6.16 2.57
CA ALA A 115 -13.38 7.22 1.58
C ALA A 115 -12.69 6.71 0.30
#